data_f8cb68f25b9fce9d44b3c4655b16c595
#
_entry.id   f8cb68f25b9fce9d44b3c4655b16c595
#
_cell.length_a   1.000
_cell.length_b   1.000
_cell.length_c   1.000
_cell.angle_alpha   90.00
_cell.angle_beta   90.00
_cell.angle_gamma   90.00
#
_symmetry.space_group_name_H-M   'P 1'
#
loop_
_entity.id
_entity.type
_entity.pdbx_description
1 polymer ?
#
loop_
_entity_poly.entity_id
_entity_poly.type
_entity_poly.pdbx_seq_one_letter_code
_entity_poly.pdbx_strand_id
1 'polypeptide(L)'
;MLESLVRAALKQRLVVCVIAVVFLFFGLHAATKLSVDAFPDVTNVQVQIATEAPGRSPEEVERFATVPIEVAMTGLPGLTELRSLNKPGLSLITLVFTDSTSVYFARQLVMERLMEVGNRLPAGITPVLGPVSSGLGEVYQYTLEHAQDGNRELSEEELTQRRVVQDWVLRPLLRSIPGVAEINSQGGYVKQYHVLVNPERLRHYKISLSEVYDAVSRNNANSGGGVLPQASEQ
;
A
#
# COMPACT_ATOMS: atom_id res chain seq x y z
N MET A 1 -2.79 -60.15 -8.88
CA MET A 1 -2.11 -58.91 -9.29
C MET A 1 -0.89 -58.59 -8.44
N LEU A 2 -0.97 -58.57 -7.10
CA LEU A 2 0.19 -58.23 -6.22
C LEU A 2 1.34 -59.24 -6.40
N GLU A 3 1.08 -60.55 -6.43
CA GLU A 3 2.11 -61.58 -6.61
C GLU A 3 2.83 -61.47 -7.97
N SER A 4 2.12 -61.12 -9.03
CA SER A 4 2.73 -60.93 -10.36
C SER A 4 3.66 -59.75 -10.40
N LEU A 5 3.31 -58.66 -9.68
CA LEU A 5 4.10 -57.43 -9.56
C LEU A 5 5.37 -57.66 -8.74
N VAL A 6 5.27 -58.37 -7.60
CA VAL A 6 6.40 -58.77 -6.78
C VAL A 6 7.35 -59.68 -7.53
N ARG A 7 6.83 -60.66 -8.27
CA ARG A 7 7.63 -61.61 -9.07
C ARG A 7 8.35 -60.92 -10.24
N ALA A 8 7.69 -59.94 -10.89
CA ALA A 8 8.31 -59.08 -11.92
C ALA A 8 9.42 -58.18 -11.35
N ALA A 9 9.18 -57.59 -10.19
CA ALA A 9 10.16 -56.75 -9.49
C ALA A 9 11.43 -57.55 -9.09
N LEU A 10 11.24 -58.74 -8.56
CA LEU A 10 12.36 -59.64 -8.20
C LEU A 10 13.14 -60.16 -9.44
N LYS A 11 12.48 -60.33 -10.58
CA LYS A 11 13.09 -60.77 -11.83
C LYS A 11 13.90 -59.65 -12.50
N GLN A 12 13.45 -58.38 -12.35
CA GLN A 12 14.09 -57.23 -12.96
C GLN A 12 14.63 -56.25 -11.91
N ARG A 13 15.41 -56.74 -10.98
CA ARG A 13 15.97 -55.98 -9.86
C ARG A 13 16.71 -54.71 -10.26
N LEU A 14 17.44 -54.70 -11.39
CA LEU A 14 18.13 -53.53 -11.91
C LEU A 14 17.16 -52.42 -12.32
N VAL A 15 16.07 -52.76 -12.98
CA VAL A 15 15.04 -51.78 -13.42
C VAL A 15 14.37 -51.15 -12.19
N VAL A 16 14.06 -51.95 -11.15
CA VAL A 16 13.48 -51.47 -9.91
C VAL A 16 14.44 -50.54 -9.18
N CYS A 17 15.73 -50.87 -9.11
CA CYS A 17 16.74 -49.98 -8.51
C CYS A 17 16.88 -48.67 -9.27
N VAL A 18 16.90 -48.69 -10.60
CA VAL A 18 16.96 -47.48 -11.42
C VAL A 18 15.72 -46.60 -11.20
N ILE A 19 14.53 -47.18 -11.19
CA ILE A 19 13.29 -46.46 -10.91
C ILE A 19 13.34 -45.85 -9.50
N ALA A 20 13.79 -46.58 -8.49
CA ALA A 20 13.91 -46.11 -7.13
C ALA A 20 14.89 -44.93 -7.02
N VAL A 21 16.03 -44.97 -7.71
CA VAL A 21 17.02 -43.88 -7.75
C VAL A 21 16.42 -42.66 -8.45
N VAL A 22 15.69 -42.83 -9.55
CA VAL A 22 15.01 -41.76 -10.25
C VAL A 22 13.96 -41.07 -9.34
N PHE A 23 13.14 -41.86 -8.65
CA PHE A 23 12.17 -41.34 -7.69
C PHE A 23 12.82 -40.59 -6.53
N LEU A 24 13.93 -41.12 -6.01
CA LEU A 24 14.70 -40.46 -4.97
C LEU A 24 15.22 -39.08 -5.44
N PHE A 25 15.76 -39.06 -6.67
CA PHE A 25 16.29 -37.78 -7.24
C PHE A 25 15.18 -36.77 -7.48
N PHE A 26 14.05 -37.17 -8.02
CA PHE A 26 12.89 -36.29 -8.18
C PHE A 26 12.31 -35.87 -6.84
N GLY A 27 12.25 -36.72 -5.85
CA GLY A 27 11.81 -36.44 -4.50
C GLY A 27 12.71 -35.37 -3.80
N LEU A 28 14.05 -35.58 -3.89
CA LEU A 28 15.00 -34.58 -3.37
C LEU A 28 14.88 -33.24 -4.10
N HIS A 29 14.75 -33.25 -5.41
CA HIS A 29 14.57 -32.04 -6.20
C HIS A 29 13.24 -31.32 -5.88
N ALA A 30 12.16 -32.07 -5.68
CA ALA A 30 10.88 -31.52 -5.25
C ALA A 30 10.96 -30.93 -3.83
N ALA A 31 11.68 -31.60 -2.92
CA ALA A 31 11.88 -31.14 -1.55
C ALA A 31 12.63 -29.79 -1.49
N THR A 32 13.60 -29.55 -2.39
CA THR A 32 14.31 -28.26 -2.44
C THR A 32 13.47 -27.10 -2.97
N LYS A 33 12.36 -27.41 -3.64
CA LYS A 33 11.40 -26.41 -4.16
C LYS A 33 10.20 -26.20 -3.25
N LEU A 34 10.11 -26.96 -2.17
CA LEU A 34 9.02 -26.79 -1.21
C LEU A 34 9.24 -25.46 -0.49
N SER A 35 8.34 -24.51 -0.70
CA SER A 35 8.30 -23.31 0.12
C SER A 35 7.74 -23.72 1.49
N VAL A 36 8.59 -23.66 2.50
CA VAL A 36 8.17 -23.90 3.89
C VAL A 36 7.90 -22.54 4.50
N ASP A 37 6.63 -22.15 4.56
CA ASP A 37 6.23 -20.99 5.34
C ASP A 37 6.31 -21.34 6.82
N ALA A 38 7.06 -20.57 7.59
CA ALA A 38 7.23 -20.78 9.03
C ALA A 38 5.88 -20.67 9.78
N PHE A 39 4.96 -19.88 9.24
CA PHE A 39 3.57 -19.79 9.70
C PHE A 39 2.66 -19.84 8.49
N PRO A 40 1.63 -20.73 8.49
CA PRO A 40 0.63 -20.72 7.42
C PRO A 40 -0.08 -19.36 7.42
N ASP A 41 -0.16 -18.73 6.26
CA ASP A 41 -0.96 -17.50 6.12
C ASP A 41 -2.45 -17.88 6.19
N VAL A 42 -3.01 -17.67 7.37
CA VAL A 42 -4.45 -17.87 7.64
C VAL A 42 -5.25 -16.57 7.44
N THR A 43 -4.63 -15.54 6.88
CA THR A 43 -5.27 -14.26 6.66
C THR A 43 -6.22 -14.37 5.47
N ASN A 44 -7.47 -14.03 5.68
CA ASN A 44 -8.45 -13.97 4.59
C ASN A 44 -8.00 -12.97 3.54
N VAL A 45 -8.37 -13.22 2.27
CA VAL A 45 -8.16 -12.25 1.20
C VAL A 45 -8.97 -11.01 1.50
N GLN A 46 -8.30 -9.93 1.88
CA GLN A 46 -8.96 -8.68 2.27
C GLN A 46 -8.39 -7.47 1.53
N VAL A 47 -9.28 -6.51 1.29
CA VAL A 47 -8.94 -5.20 0.71
C VAL A 47 -9.45 -4.13 1.66
N GLN A 48 -8.57 -3.19 2.01
CA GLN A 48 -8.92 -2.06 2.87
C GLN A 48 -9.02 -0.78 2.05
N ILE A 49 -9.99 0.05 2.41
CA ILE A 49 -10.19 1.39 1.87
C ILE A 49 -10.10 2.36 3.04
N ALA A 50 -9.16 3.29 2.97
CA ALA A 50 -9.05 4.39 3.91
C ALA A 50 -9.56 5.68 3.23
N THR A 51 -10.44 6.41 3.91
CA THR A 51 -11.00 7.66 3.37
C THR A 51 -10.85 8.75 4.40
N GLU A 52 -10.06 9.76 4.07
CA GLU A 52 -9.90 10.93 4.92
C GLU A 52 -11.05 11.92 4.68
N ALA A 53 -11.65 12.39 5.77
CA ALA A 53 -12.73 13.37 5.77
C ALA A 53 -12.49 14.40 6.90
N PRO A 54 -11.45 15.25 6.77
CA PRO A 54 -10.99 16.12 7.85
C PRO A 54 -12.09 17.05 8.36
N GLY A 55 -12.14 17.26 9.68
CA GLY A 55 -13.07 18.14 10.36
C GLY A 55 -14.49 17.58 10.51
N ARG A 56 -14.75 16.33 10.15
CA ARG A 56 -16.08 15.71 10.27
C ARG A 56 -16.19 14.81 11.50
N SER A 57 -17.38 14.79 12.12
CA SER A 57 -17.71 13.83 13.17
C SER A 57 -17.81 12.41 12.62
N PRO A 58 -17.73 11.36 13.44
CA PRO A 58 -17.87 9.97 12.98
C PRO A 58 -19.18 9.70 12.22
N GLU A 59 -20.28 10.31 12.66
CA GLU A 59 -21.60 10.18 12.00
C GLU A 59 -21.63 10.86 10.63
N GLU A 60 -20.97 12.02 10.50
CA GLU A 60 -20.81 12.68 9.22
C GLU A 60 -19.88 11.91 8.28
N VAL A 61 -18.79 11.33 8.82
CA VAL A 61 -17.90 10.43 8.07
C VAL A 61 -18.67 9.23 7.54
N GLU A 62 -19.45 8.58 8.39
CA GLU A 62 -20.33 7.47 8.01
C GLU A 62 -21.27 7.86 6.88
N ARG A 63 -22.00 8.94 7.05
CA ARG A 63 -23.03 9.38 6.13
C ARG A 63 -22.49 9.82 4.77
N PHE A 64 -21.37 10.56 4.77
CA PHE A 64 -20.86 11.22 3.56
C PHE A 64 -19.73 10.47 2.87
N ALA A 65 -19.03 9.58 3.57
CA ALA A 65 -17.93 8.81 3.01
C ALA A 65 -18.23 7.30 3.01
N THR A 66 -18.54 6.73 4.17
CA THR A 66 -18.63 5.28 4.34
C THR A 66 -19.82 4.69 3.59
N VAL A 67 -21.03 5.15 3.85
CA VAL A 67 -22.25 4.60 3.24
C VAL A 67 -22.22 4.65 1.71
N PRO A 68 -21.85 5.77 1.05
CA PRO A 68 -21.72 5.78 -0.40
C PRO A 68 -20.74 4.75 -0.96
N ILE A 69 -19.62 4.53 -0.26
CA ILE A 69 -18.61 3.55 -0.67
C ILE A 69 -19.13 2.13 -0.44
N GLU A 70 -19.73 1.84 0.72
CA GLU A 70 -20.32 0.53 1.04
C GLU A 70 -21.36 0.11 0.02
N VAL A 71 -22.28 1.02 -0.32
CA VAL A 71 -23.32 0.77 -1.34
C VAL A 71 -22.69 0.39 -2.68
N ALA A 72 -21.62 1.05 -3.07
CA ALA A 72 -20.95 0.76 -4.34
C ALA A 72 -20.15 -0.57 -4.30
N MET A 73 -19.66 -0.97 -3.14
CA MET A 73 -18.96 -2.25 -2.96
C MET A 73 -19.90 -3.44 -2.83
N THR A 74 -21.18 -3.20 -2.57
CA THR A 74 -22.18 -4.27 -2.47
C THR A 74 -22.31 -5.01 -3.80
N GLY A 75 -22.33 -6.36 -3.73
CA GLY A 75 -22.48 -7.21 -4.90
C GLY A 75 -21.20 -7.47 -5.69
N LEU A 76 -20.02 -7.15 -5.16
CA LEU A 76 -18.75 -7.55 -5.76
C LEU A 76 -18.61 -9.08 -5.76
N PRO A 77 -18.14 -9.68 -6.87
CA PRO A 77 -17.89 -11.11 -6.96
C PRO A 77 -16.92 -11.60 -5.90
N GLY A 78 -17.28 -12.65 -5.17
CA GLY A 78 -16.44 -13.24 -4.13
C GLY A 78 -16.38 -12.47 -2.81
N LEU A 79 -17.09 -11.34 -2.67
CA LEU A 79 -17.20 -10.61 -1.40
C LEU A 79 -18.04 -11.45 -0.41
N THR A 80 -17.45 -11.73 0.75
CA THR A 80 -18.11 -12.50 1.83
C THR A 80 -18.52 -11.63 2.99
N GLU A 81 -17.74 -10.60 3.29
CA GLU A 81 -17.98 -9.71 4.43
C GLU A 81 -17.50 -8.29 4.10
N LEU A 82 -18.24 -7.30 4.57
CA LEU A 82 -17.90 -5.90 4.52
C LEU A 82 -18.05 -5.31 5.91
N ARG A 83 -16.97 -4.72 6.42
CA ARG A 83 -16.91 -4.06 7.73
C ARG A 83 -16.40 -2.66 7.58
N SER A 84 -16.96 -1.72 8.34
CA SER A 84 -16.50 -0.35 8.41
C SER A 84 -16.22 0.09 9.84
N LEU A 85 -15.26 1.00 9.97
CA LEU A 85 -14.91 1.67 11.21
C LEU A 85 -14.81 3.17 10.95
N ASN A 86 -15.67 3.94 11.61
CA ASN A 86 -15.71 5.39 11.50
C ASN A 86 -15.08 6.06 12.72
N LYS A 87 -14.09 6.90 12.46
CA LYS A 87 -13.44 7.77 13.46
C LYS A 87 -13.59 9.24 13.04
N PRO A 88 -13.37 10.20 13.96
CA PRO A 88 -13.34 11.60 13.57
C PRO A 88 -12.37 11.84 12.42
N GLY A 89 -12.88 12.29 11.29
CA GLY A 89 -12.08 12.58 10.10
C GLY A 89 -11.56 11.39 9.30
N LEU A 90 -11.92 10.14 9.64
CA LEU A 90 -11.40 8.94 8.98
C LEU A 90 -12.44 7.83 8.89
N SER A 91 -12.62 7.28 7.71
CA SER A 91 -13.34 6.03 7.45
C SER A 91 -12.37 4.94 7.04
N LEU A 92 -12.51 3.76 7.63
CA LEU A 92 -11.79 2.54 7.26
C LEU A 92 -12.83 1.48 6.88
N ILE A 93 -12.79 1.00 5.65
CA ILE A 93 -13.68 -0.05 5.16
C ILE A 93 -12.83 -1.26 4.81
N THR A 94 -13.17 -2.42 5.35
CA THR A 94 -12.51 -3.69 5.09
C THR A 94 -13.45 -4.62 4.34
N LEU A 95 -13.04 -5.03 3.16
CA LEU A 95 -13.75 -6.00 2.33
C LEU A 95 -13.03 -7.33 2.41
N VAL A 96 -13.74 -8.37 2.81
CA VAL A 96 -13.22 -9.74 2.90
C VAL A 96 -13.77 -10.55 1.74
N PHE A 97 -12.89 -11.20 1.00
CA PHE A 97 -13.23 -12.04 -0.14
C PHE A 97 -13.03 -13.52 0.18
N THR A 98 -13.58 -14.38 -0.66
CA THR A 98 -13.34 -15.82 -0.57
C THR A 98 -11.87 -16.15 -0.81
N ASP A 99 -11.34 -17.18 -0.14
CA ASP A 99 -9.93 -17.59 -0.24
C ASP A 99 -9.51 -18.01 -1.66
N SER A 100 -10.48 -18.37 -2.51
CA SER A 100 -10.25 -18.69 -3.93
C SER A 100 -10.00 -17.44 -4.80
N THR A 101 -10.25 -16.24 -4.27
CA THR A 101 -10.10 -14.99 -5.01
C THR A 101 -8.67 -14.49 -4.90
N SER A 102 -8.04 -14.16 -6.03
CA SER A 102 -6.73 -13.51 -6.00
C SER A 102 -6.85 -12.11 -5.38
N VAL A 103 -5.96 -11.75 -4.47
CA VAL A 103 -5.92 -10.43 -3.83
C VAL A 103 -5.79 -9.29 -4.86
N TYR A 104 -5.05 -9.52 -5.94
CA TYR A 104 -4.89 -8.52 -7.01
C TYR A 104 -6.18 -8.33 -7.80
N PHE A 105 -6.92 -9.42 -8.07
CA PHE A 105 -8.21 -9.35 -8.73
C PHE A 105 -9.25 -8.64 -7.84
N ALA A 106 -9.30 -8.98 -6.56
CA ALA A 106 -10.16 -8.29 -5.59
C ALA A 106 -9.87 -6.77 -5.55
N ARG A 107 -8.59 -6.39 -5.51
CA ARG A 107 -8.18 -4.97 -5.54
C ARG A 107 -8.57 -4.27 -6.83
N GLN A 108 -8.47 -4.92 -7.98
CA GLN A 108 -8.88 -4.37 -9.26
C GLN A 108 -10.39 -4.08 -9.25
N LEU A 109 -11.22 -5.03 -8.82
CA LEU A 109 -12.67 -4.83 -8.71
C LEU A 109 -13.04 -3.67 -7.78
N VAL A 110 -12.38 -3.60 -6.62
CA VAL A 110 -12.58 -2.50 -5.66
C VAL A 110 -12.16 -1.16 -6.26
N MET A 111 -11.04 -1.11 -6.98
CA MET A 111 -10.56 0.11 -7.62
C MET A 111 -11.53 0.61 -8.70
N GLU A 112 -12.07 -0.28 -9.53
CA GLU A 112 -13.08 0.07 -10.54
C GLU A 112 -14.31 0.71 -9.89
N ARG A 113 -14.82 0.13 -8.81
CA ARG A 113 -15.94 0.70 -8.04
C ARG A 113 -15.60 2.03 -7.36
N LEU A 114 -14.38 2.15 -6.81
CA LEU A 114 -13.93 3.42 -6.22
C LEU A 114 -13.85 4.56 -7.22
N MET A 115 -13.42 4.30 -8.44
CA MET A 115 -13.40 5.31 -9.50
C MET A 115 -14.83 5.78 -9.86
N GLU A 116 -15.80 4.88 -9.86
CA GLU A 116 -17.20 5.21 -10.12
C GLU A 116 -17.78 6.09 -9.00
N VAL A 117 -17.47 5.77 -7.73
CA VAL A 117 -17.98 6.49 -6.56
C VAL A 117 -17.26 7.80 -6.33
N GLY A 118 -15.99 7.92 -6.70
CA GLY A 118 -15.16 9.10 -6.42
C GLY A 118 -15.80 10.41 -6.87
N ASN A 119 -16.52 10.38 -8.00
CA ASN A 119 -17.24 11.54 -8.53
C ASN A 119 -18.55 11.88 -7.78
N ARG A 120 -19.02 11.00 -6.90
CA ARG A 120 -20.25 11.16 -6.10
C ARG A 120 -19.97 11.60 -4.67
N LEU A 121 -18.70 11.53 -4.24
CA LEU A 121 -18.31 11.96 -2.91
C LEU A 121 -18.20 13.48 -2.83
N PRO A 122 -18.48 14.07 -1.66
CA PRO A 122 -18.28 15.50 -1.44
C PRO A 122 -16.85 15.93 -1.68
N ALA A 123 -16.65 17.17 -2.12
CA ALA A 123 -15.33 17.74 -2.31
C ALA A 123 -14.46 17.64 -1.03
N GLY A 124 -13.22 17.25 -1.19
CA GLY A 124 -12.26 17.05 -0.10
C GLY A 124 -12.31 15.66 0.57
N ILE A 125 -13.16 14.74 0.11
CA ILE A 125 -13.18 13.34 0.54
C ILE A 125 -12.60 12.49 -0.59
N THR A 126 -11.46 11.88 -0.35
CA THR A 126 -10.79 11.05 -1.34
C THR A 126 -10.53 9.66 -0.74
N PRO A 127 -11.15 8.60 -1.27
CA PRO A 127 -10.88 7.25 -0.83
C PRO A 127 -9.55 6.77 -1.42
N VAL A 128 -8.76 6.11 -0.60
CA VAL A 128 -7.48 5.52 -0.97
C VAL A 128 -7.51 4.03 -0.66
N LEU A 129 -7.05 3.22 -1.61
CA LEU A 129 -6.87 1.80 -1.37
C LEU A 129 -5.70 1.60 -0.39
N GLY A 130 -5.96 0.85 0.67
CA GLY A 130 -4.93 0.42 1.60
C GLY A 130 -3.87 -0.47 0.93
N PRO A 131 -2.73 -0.68 1.59
CA PRO A 131 -1.66 -1.52 1.08
C PRO A 131 -2.10 -2.97 0.87
N VAL A 132 -1.36 -3.69 0.03
CA VAL A 132 -1.49 -5.15 -0.06
C VAL A 132 -0.79 -5.73 1.17
N SER A 133 -1.50 -5.85 2.27
CA SER A 133 -0.97 -6.49 3.47
C SER A 133 -1.88 -7.64 3.89
N SER A 134 -1.32 -8.83 4.00
CA SER A 134 -1.84 -9.84 4.91
C SER A 134 -1.31 -9.55 6.32
N GLY A 135 -1.89 -10.12 7.35
CA GLY A 135 -1.37 -9.97 8.72
C GLY A 135 0.08 -10.45 8.89
N LEU A 136 0.60 -11.19 7.91
CA LEU A 136 1.99 -11.65 7.77
C LEU A 136 2.75 -10.91 6.65
N GLY A 137 2.17 -9.87 6.09
CA GLY A 137 2.74 -9.16 4.94
C GLY A 137 3.93 -8.25 5.22
N GLU A 138 4.23 -8.00 6.49
CA GLU A 138 5.45 -7.30 6.89
C GLU A 138 6.61 -8.30 6.98
N VAL A 139 7.34 -8.46 5.90
CA VAL A 139 8.46 -9.41 5.79
C VAL A 139 9.72 -8.89 6.47
N TYR A 140 9.89 -7.57 6.51
CA TYR A 140 11.08 -6.95 7.05
C TYR A 140 10.77 -5.58 7.67
N GLN A 141 11.27 -5.37 8.88
CA GLN A 141 11.18 -4.09 9.59
C GLN A 141 12.60 -3.59 9.88
N TYR A 142 12.81 -2.29 9.73
CA TYR A 142 14.08 -1.64 10.02
C TYR A 142 13.86 -0.27 10.66
N THR A 143 14.85 0.18 11.43
CA THR A 143 14.89 1.49 12.05
C THR A 143 15.98 2.34 11.41
N LEU A 144 15.73 3.66 11.34
CA LEU A 144 16.71 4.63 10.89
C LEU A 144 17.35 5.29 12.11
N GLU A 145 18.58 4.92 12.39
CA GLU A 145 19.37 5.44 13.49
C GLU A 145 20.66 6.07 12.98
N HIS A 146 21.14 7.08 13.67
CA HIS A 146 22.47 7.63 13.43
C HIS A 146 23.45 7.01 14.44
N ALA A 147 24.68 6.73 14.01
CA ALA A 147 25.69 6.08 14.88
C ALA A 147 25.98 6.84 16.19
N GLN A 148 25.63 8.12 16.25
CA GLN A 148 25.86 8.99 17.40
C GLN A 148 24.60 9.19 18.28
N ASP A 149 23.50 8.53 18.00
CA ASP A 149 22.23 8.78 18.71
C ASP A 149 22.29 8.35 20.17
N GLY A 150 22.89 7.21 20.46
CA GLY A 150 22.88 6.67 21.82
C GLY A 150 21.44 6.50 22.37
N ASN A 151 21.27 6.69 23.68
CA ASN A 151 19.96 6.63 24.34
C ASN A 151 19.34 8.03 24.57
N ARG A 152 19.71 9.04 23.78
CA ARG A 152 19.16 10.38 23.92
C ARG A 152 17.81 10.52 23.22
N GLU A 153 16.97 11.40 23.75
CA GLU A 153 15.76 11.84 23.02
C GLU A 153 16.17 12.66 21.80
N LEU A 154 15.54 12.36 20.68
CA LEU A 154 15.80 13.04 19.42
C LEU A 154 14.90 14.27 19.31
N SER A 155 15.44 15.34 18.76
CA SER A 155 14.67 16.56 18.48
C SER A 155 13.67 16.31 17.33
N GLU A 156 12.63 17.14 17.28
CA GLU A 156 11.63 17.11 16.20
C GLU A 156 12.29 17.31 14.82
N GLU A 157 13.31 18.17 14.75
CA GLU A 157 14.04 18.43 13.52
C GLU A 157 14.83 17.19 13.04
N GLU A 158 15.50 16.49 13.93
CA GLU A 158 16.21 15.24 13.62
C GLU A 158 15.24 14.14 13.15
N LEU A 159 14.09 13.99 13.80
CA LEU A 159 13.06 13.06 13.40
C LEU A 159 12.47 13.42 12.02
N THR A 160 12.30 14.72 11.75
CA THR A 160 11.85 15.21 10.44
C THR A 160 12.87 14.90 9.35
N GLN A 161 14.17 15.12 9.61
CA GLN A 161 15.22 14.80 8.64
C GLN A 161 15.28 13.31 8.32
N ARG A 162 15.14 12.44 9.31
CA ARG A 162 15.07 10.98 9.08
C ARG A 162 13.86 10.59 8.24
N ARG A 163 12.72 11.20 8.52
CA ARG A 163 11.53 10.97 7.72
C ARG A 163 11.72 11.40 6.26
N VAL A 164 12.39 12.52 6.02
CA VAL A 164 12.74 12.98 4.67
C VAL A 164 13.65 11.96 3.97
N VAL A 165 14.70 11.47 4.65
CA VAL A 165 15.59 10.44 4.08
C VAL A 165 14.81 9.16 3.77
N GLN A 166 13.94 8.72 4.67
CA GLN A 166 13.10 7.55 4.46
C GLN A 166 12.21 7.69 3.23
N ASP A 167 11.44 8.77 3.14
CA ASP A 167 10.40 8.92 2.13
C ASP A 167 10.96 9.28 0.74
N TRP A 168 12.08 10.03 0.68
CA TRP A 168 12.62 10.56 -0.58
C TRP A 168 13.86 9.84 -1.09
N VAL A 169 14.58 9.12 -0.23
CA VAL A 169 15.82 8.40 -0.64
C VAL A 169 15.64 6.91 -0.52
N LEU A 170 15.33 6.39 0.67
CA LEU A 170 15.31 4.95 0.90
C LEU A 170 14.09 4.27 0.27
N ARG A 171 12.91 4.85 0.43
CA ARG A 171 11.66 4.29 -0.12
C ARG A 171 11.72 4.10 -1.64
N PRO A 172 12.16 5.08 -2.45
CA PRO A 172 12.31 4.87 -3.89
C PRO A 172 13.36 3.80 -4.25
N LEU A 173 14.50 3.79 -3.55
CA LEU A 173 15.57 2.81 -3.78
C LEU A 173 15.11 1.39 -3.46
N LEU A 174 14.52 1.18 -2.29
CA LEU A 174 14.05 -0.13 -1.87
C LEU A 174 12.86 -0.62 -2.73
N ARG A 175 11.99 0.29 -3.16
CA ARG A 175 10.87 -0.05 -4.02
C ARG A 175 11.29 -0.49 -5.42
N SER A 176 12.49 -0.15 -5.86
CA SER A 176 13.04 -0.61 -7.14
C SER A 176 13.55 -2.07 -7.11
N ILE A 177 13.64 -2.68 -5.92
CA ILE A 177 14.10 -4.06 -5.76
C ILE A 177 12.97 -5.02 -6.19
N PRO A 178 13.24 -5.98 -7.10
CA PRO A 178 12.24 -6.96 -7.50
C PRO A 178 11.70 -7.74 -6.31
N GLY A 179 10.38 -7.85 -6.21
CA GLY A 179 9.71 -8.56 -5.11
C GLY A 179 9.27 -7.68 -3.94
N VAL A 180 9.72 -6.42 -3.87
CA VAL A 180 9.21 -5.45 -2.88
C VAL A 180 7.90 -4.85 -3.39
N ALA A 181 6.80 -5.20 -2.74
CA ALA A 181 5.47 -4.70 -3.10
C ALA A 181 5.24 -3.29 -2.57
N GLU A 182 5.55 -3.04 -1.30
CA GLU A 182 5.28 -1.78 -0.64
C GLU A 182 6.24 -1.52 0.53
N ILE A 183 6.43 -0.25 0.86
CA ILE A 183 7.24 0.18 2.00
C ILE A 183 6.42 1.21 2.78
N ASN A 184 6.11 0.84 4.01
CA ASN A 184 5.34 1.66 4.93
C ASN A 184 6.28 2.34 5.93
N SER A 185 6.11 3.64 6.10
CA SER A 185 6.93 4.43 7.03
C SER A 185 6.11 4.77 8.26
N GLN A 186 6.60 4.42 9.43
CA GLN A 186 6.00 4.76 10.72
C GLN A 186 6.93 5.66 11.52
N GLY A 187 6.36 6.61 12.27
CA GLY A 187 7.14 7.56 13.07
C GLY A 187 7.80 8.69 12.28
N GLY A 188 8.48 9.57 13.00
CA GLY A 188 9.03 10.81 12.47
C GLY A 188 7.96 11.83 12.07
N TYR A 189 8.38 13.05 11.80
CA TYR A 189 7.49 14.13 11.36
C TYR A 189 7.64 14.36 9.85
N VAL A 190 6.51 14.52 9.17
CA VAL A 190 6.51 14.90 7.75
C VAL A 190 6.93 16.36 7.63
N LYS A 191 7.96 16.62 6.83
CA LYS A 191 8.42 18.00 6.60
C LYS A 191 7.33 18.83 5.95
N GLN A 192 6.99 19.93 6.59
CA GLN A 192 5.97 20.87 6.13
C GLN A 192 6.58 22.26 5.96
N TYR A 193 6.08 23.01 4.98
CA TYR A 193 6.43 24.41 4.78
C TYR A 193 5.23 25.27 5.15
N HIS A 194 5.33 25.98 6.28
CA HIS A 194 4.26 26.84 6.78
C HIS A 194 4.42 28.27 6.26
N VAL A 195 3.40 28.80 5.62
CA VAL A 195 3.31 30.21 5.25
C VAL A 195 2.57 30.94 6.36
N LEU A 196 3.32 31.60 7.25
CA LEU A 196 2.77 32.35 8.37
C LEU A 196 2.45 33.77 7.93
N VAL A 197 1.18 34.12 8.01
CA VAL A 197 0.67 35.44 7.57
C VAL A 197 0.38 36.30 8.79
N ASN A 198 0.85 37.56 8.76
CA ASN A 198 0.56 38.53 9.81
C ASN A 198 -0.79 39.22 9.54
N PRO A 199 -1.80 39.07 10.43
CA PRO A 199 -3.14 39.63 10.22
C PRO A 199 -3.16 41.18 10.17
N GLU A 200 -2.23 41.85 10.88
CA GLU A 200 -2.14 43.32 10.86
C GLU A 200 -1.62 43.84 9.53
N ARG A 201 -0.64 43.14 8.94
CA ARG A 201 -0.16 43.48 7.59
C ARG A 201 -1.23 43.22 6.53
N LEU A 202 -1.99 42.16 6.64
CA LEU A 202 -3.12 41.90 5.72
C LEU A 202 -4.13 43.05 5.75
N ARG A 203 -4.49 43.48 6.96
CA ARG A 203 -5.41 44.64 7.12
C ARG A 203 -4.80 45.95 6.60
N HIS A 204 -3.53 46.19 6.85
CA HIS A 204 -2.84 47.40 6.37
C HIS A 204 -2.81 47.44 4.84
N TYR A 205 -2.51 46.35 4.17
CA TYR A 205 -2.46 46.27 2.71
C TYR A 205 -3.83 45.97 2.07
N LYS A 206 -4.89 45.78 2.87
CA LYS A 206 -6.25 45.41 2.44
C LYS A 206 -6.27 44.12 1.59
N ILE A 207 -5.43 43.15 1.92
CA ILE A 207 -5.31 41.86 1.24
C ILE A 207 -6.03 40.79 2.07
N SER A 208 -6.84 39.98 1.39
CA SER A 208 -7.49 38.86 2.01
C SER A 208 -6.56 37.64 2.12
N LEU A 209 -6.86 36.72 3.03
CA LEU A 209 -6.13 35.45 3.15
C LEU A 209 -6.23 34.62 1.87
N SER A 210 -7.37 34.67 1.18
CA SER A 210 -7.58 33.98 -0.10
C SER A 210 -6.64 34.50 -1.19
N GLU A 211 -6.42 35.81 -1.27
CA GLU A 211 -5.47 36.41 -2.23
C GLU A 211 -4.03 35.94 -1.98
N VAL A 212 -3.63 35.79 -0.69
CA VAL A 212 -2.31 35.22 -0.35
C VAL A 212 -2.23 33.78 -0.78
N TYR A 213 -3.27 32.96 -0.50
CA TYR A 213 -3.34 31.58 -0.92
C TYR A 213 -3.22 31.43 -2.44
N ASP A 214 -3.98 32.21 -3.19
CA ASP A 214 -3.97 32.22 -4.65
C ASP A 214 -2.61 32.67 -5.21
N ALA A 215 -1.96 33.63 -4.57
CA ALA A 215 -0.64 34.10 -4.96
C ALA A 215 0.42 33.00 -4.75
N VAL A 216 0.41 32.32 -3.59
CA VAL A 216 1.35 31.22 -3.29
C VAL A 216 1.11 30.06 -4.26
N SER A 217 -0.15 29.68 -4.49
CA SER A 217 -0.53 28.60 -5.40
C SER A 217 -0.04 28.87 -6.84
N ARG A 218 -0.25 30.09 -7.34
CA ARG A 218 0.17 30.48 -8.70
C ARG A 218 1.69 30.56 -8.86
N ASN A 219 2.41 31.00 -7.84
CA ASN A 219 3.87 31.10 -7.89
C ASN A 219 4.60 29.76 -7.66
N ASN A 220 3.88 28.73 -7.19
CA ASN A 220 4.41 27.38 -6.99
C ASN A 220 4.06 26.42 -8.15
N ALA A 221 3.55 26.93 -9.26
CA ALA A 221 3.26 26.16 -10.45
C ALA A 221 4.49 26.07 -11.35
N ASN A 222 4.89 24.86 -11.71
CA ASN A 222 5.89 24.66 -12.76
C ASN A 222 5.27 25.00 -14.11
N SER A 223 5.65 26.16 -14.69
CA SER A 223 5.32 26.46 -16.08
C SER A 223 6.44 25.95 -16.98
N GLY A 224 6.15 25.00 -17.85
CA GLY A 224 7.05 24.60 -18.93
C GLY A 224 7.25 25.78 -19.88
N GLY A 225 8.46 26.33 -19.96
CA GLY A 225 8.82 27.28 -21.02
C GLY A 225 8.83 26.57 -22.35
N GLY A 226 8.10 27.07 -23.33
CA GLY A 226 8.17 26.56 -24.69
C GLY A 226 9.57 26.69 -25.29
N VAL A 227 9.89 25.83 -26.22
CA VAL A 227 11.13 25.94 -27.02
C VAL A 227 10.97 27.14 -27.98
N LEU A 228 11.84 28.13 -27.85
CA LEU A 228 12.00 29.20 -28.86
C LEU A 228 12.86 28.62 -29.98
N PRO A 229 12.33 28.35 -31.18
CA PRO A 229 13.16 27.94 -32.31
C PRO A 229 13.97 29.14 -32.74
N GLN A 230 15.25 29.22 -32.41
CA GLN A 230 16.20 30.09 -33.04
C GLN A 230 16.73 29.40 -34.31
N ALA A 231 16.74 30.13 -35.40
CA ALA A 231 16.81 29.67 -36.78
C ALA A 231 18.03 28.80 -37.21
N SER A 232 18.87 28.31 -36.28
CA SER A 232 20.03 27.47 -36.62
C SER A 232 20.44 26.43 -35.55
N GLU A 233 19.77 26.32 -34.43
CA GLU A 233 20.05 25.28 -33.43
C GLU A 233 18.73 24.67 -32.94
N GLN A 234 18.63 23.34 -33.13
CA GLN A 234 17.59 22.49 -32.55
C GLN A 234 17.99 22.06 -31.14
#